data_b62edd183a9b82d89b1525e628596f57
#
_entry.id   b62edd183a9b82d89b1525e628596f57
#
_cell.length_a   1.000
_cell.length_b   1.000
_cell.length_c   1.000
_cell.angle_alpha   90.00
_cell.angle_beta   90.00
_cell.angle_gamma   90.00
#
_symmetry.space_group_name_H-M   'P 1'
#
loop_
_entity.id
_entity.type
_entity.pdbx_description
1 polymer ?
#
loop_
_entity_poly.entity_id
_entity_poly.type
_entity_poly.pdbx_seq_one_letter_code
_entity_poly.pdbx_strand_id
1 'polypeptide(L)'
;MTRRDDSGIIRIVHPICCGLDIHKESVSACVIFPDDQGEEQYDVKVFGTFTDDLMRPRDWLVAHNCPVAAMESTGVYWRPAHNVLEDSVQVVLANARDMHNVSGRKTDIGDGKWIAGLLRHGL
;
A
#
# COMPACT_ATOMS: atom_id res chain seq x y z
N MET A 1 4.32 -12.04 8.06
CA MET A 1 5.53 -12.32 8.88
C MET A 1 6.65 -11.38 8.43
N THR A 2 7.30 -10.73 9.38
CA THR A 2 8.42 -9.85 9.08
C THR A 2 9.64 -10.65 8.67
N ARG A 3 10.24 -10.30 7.55
CA ARG A 3 11.45 -10.97 7.08
C ARG A 3 12.69 -10.33 7.70
N ARG A 4 13.63 -11.16 8.11
CA ARG A 4 14.90 -10.73 8.67
C ARG A 4 16.03 -11.47 8.00
N ASP A 5 17.18 -10.83 7.91
CA ASP A 5 18.39 -11.51 7.53
C ASP A 5 19.05 -12.15 8.78
N ASP A 6 20.19 -12.81 8.61
CA ASP A 6 20.88 -13.50 9.68
C ASP A 6 21.44 -12.56 10.74
N SER A 7 21.55 -11.26 10.45
CA SER A 7 22.00 -10.26 11.42
C SER A 7 20.88 -9.73 12.29
N GLY A 8 19.63 -10.09 12.00
CA GLY A 8 18.45 -9.59 12.72
C GLY A 8 17.89 -8.29 12.15
N ILE A 9 18.44 -7.78 11.06
CA ILE A 9 17.96 -6.56 10.42
C ILE A 9 16.72 -6.88 9.58
N ILE A 10 15.67 -6.03 9.68
CA ILE A 10 14.46 -6.18 8.89
C ILE A 10 14.78 -5.87 7.43
N ARG A 11 14.48 -6.83 6.56
CA ARG A 11 14.71 -6.66 5.12
C ARG A 11 13.69 -5.75 4.47
N ILE A 12 14.15 -4.99 3.50
CA ILE A 12 13.29 -4.28 2.58
C ILE A 12 13.01 -5.23 1.40
N VAL A 13 11.76 -5.69 1.27
CA VAL A 13 11.33 -6.62 0.22
C VAL A 13 10.80 -5.88 -1.00
N HIS A 14 10.06 -4.80 -0.76
CA HIS A 14 9.47 -3.97 -1.81
C HIS A 14 9.92 -2.53 -1.61
N PRO A 15 11.00 -2.08 -2.25
CA PRO A 15 11.51 -0.72 -2.04
C PRO A 15 10.56 0.37 -2.53
N ILE A 16 9.77 0.09 -3.57
CA ILE A 16 8.70 0.99 -4.03
C ILE A 16 7.40 0.21 -3.92
N CYS A 17 6.50 0.67 -3.06
CA CYS A 17 5.24 -0.02 -2.82
C CYS A 17 4.19 0.97 -2.35
N CYS A 18 2.92 0.55 -2.41
CA CYS A 18 1.79 1.37 -2.05
C CYS A 18 0.89 0.64 -1.05
N GLY A 19 0.37 1.39 -0.09
CA GLY A 19 -0.73 0.95 0.76
C GLY A 19 -1.98 1.72 0.39
N LEU A 20 -3.08 1.01 0.27
CA LEU A 20 -4.38 1.59 -0.05
C LEU A 20 -5.34 1.38 1.11
N ASP A 21 -5.90 2.47 1.61
CA ASP A 21 -6.95 2.46 2.60
C ASP A 21 -8.25 2.82 1.91
N ILE A 22 -9.13 1.82 1.75
CA ILE A 22 -10.32 1.95 0.93
C ILE A 22 -11.54 2.08 1.81
N HIS A 23 -12.28 3.16 1.60
CA HIS A 23 -13.55 3.44 2.24
C HIS A 23 -14.66 3.49 1.18
N LYS A 24 -15.89 3.67 1.63
CA LYS A 24 -17.03 3.71 0.71
C LYS A 24 -16.88 4.79 -0.37
N GLU A 25 -16.40 5.96 0.00
CA GLU A 25 -16.39 7.11 -0.90
C GLU A 25 -14.99 7.62 -1.23
N SER A 26 -13.96 7.04 -0.63
CA SER A 26 -12.60 7.51 -0.86
C SER A 26 -11.57 6.38 -0.78
N VAL A 27 -10.48 6.57 -1.49
CA VAL A 27 -9.29 5.72 -1.41
C VAL A 27 -8.13 6.63 -1.04
N SER A 28 -7.51 6.34 0.09
CA SER A 28 -6.27 7.01 0.49
C SER A 28 -5.10 6.13 0.09
N ALA A 29 -4.22 6.64 -0.75
CA ALA A 29 -3.07 5.90 -1.25
C ALA A 29 -1.78 6.50 -0.72
N CYS A 30 -0.87 5.66 -0.26
CA CYS A 30 0.45 6.07 0.19
C CYS A 30 1.51 5.24 -0.54
N VAL A 31 2.34 5.90 -1.34
CA VAL A 31 3.49 5.27 -1.99
C VAL A 31 4.72 5.55 -1.14
N ILE A 32 5.46 4.49 -0.83
CA ILE A 32 6.77 4.60 -0.18
C ILE A 32 7.83 4.31 -1.24
N PHE A 33 8.87 5.13 -1.28
CA PHE A 33 9.94 5.02 -2.27
C PHE A 33 11.25 5.55 -1.68
N PRO A 34 12.42 5.10 -2.19
CA PRO A 34 13.69 5.68 -1.78
C PRO A 34 13.96 6.95 -2.58
N ASP A 35 14.60 7.94 -1.93
CA ASP A 35 15.13 9.09 -2.64
C ASP A 35 16.50 8.78 -3.27
N ASP A 36 17.15 9.78 -3.85
CA ASP A 36 18.44 9.61 -4.52
C ASP A 36 19.56 9.14 -3.58
N GLN A 37 19.36 9.30 -2.27
CA GLN A 37 20.33 8.89 -1.25
C GLN A 37 19.94 7.58 -0.56
N GLY A 38 18.86 6.95 -1.03
CA GLY A 38 18.34 5.72 -0.47
C GLY A 38 17.47 5.91 0.78
N GLU A 39 17.19 7.15 1.16
CA GLU A 39 16.33 7.46 2.30
C GLU A 39 14.87 7.25 1.94
N GLU A 40 14.12 6.68 2.89
CA GLU A 40 12.70 6.44 2.70
C GLU A 40 11.90 7.73 2.61
N GLN A 41 11.13 7.85 1.55
CA GLN A 41 10.18 8.94 1.35
C GLN A 41 8.79 8.36 1.15
N TYR A 42 7.76 9.19 1.30
CA TYR A 42 6.39 8.76 1.00
C TYR A 42 5.59 9.91 0.42
N ASP A 43 4.58 9.55 -0.37
CA ASP A 43 3.65 10.48 -0.99
C ASP A 43 2.23 9.96 -0.77
N VAL A 44 1.31 10.81 -0.35
CA VAL A 44 -0.06 10.45 -0.01
C VAL A 44 -1.03 11.23 -0.88
N LYS A 45 -2.02 10.54 -1.43
CA LYS A 45 -3.07 11.19 -2.21
C LYS A 45 -4.40 10.48 -1.96
N VAL A 46 -5.49 11.26 -1.95
CA VAL A 46 -6.84 10.74 -1.76
C VAL A 46 -7.61 10.86 -3.06
N PHE A 47 -8.33 9.79 -3.41
CA PHE A 47 -9.13 9.69 -4.62
C PHE A 47 -10.57 9.32 -4.27
N GLY A 48 -11.51 9.59 -5.18
CA GLY A 48 -12.87 9.08 -5.06
C GLY A 48 -12.96 7.60 -5.45
N THR A 49 -14.12 7.00 -5.23
CA THR A 49 -14.33 5.56 -5.47
C THR A 49 -15.25 5.25 -6.65
N PHE A 50 -15.78 6.24 -7.34
CA PHE A 50 -16.50 5.99 -8.59
C PHE A 50 -15.55 5.41 -9.63
N THR A 51 -16.07 4.61 -10.55
CA THR A 51 -15.26 3.87 -11.53
C THR A 51 -14.25 4.76 -12.26
N ASP A 52 -14.69 5.92 -12.75
CA ASP A 52 -13.80 6.85 -13.44
C ASP A 52 -12.72 7.41 -12.52
N ASP A 53 -13.05 7.60 -11.24
CA ASP A 53 -12.08 8.09 -10.25
C ASP A 53 -11.00 7.06 -9.94
N LEU A 54 -11.31 5.77 -10.04
CA LEU A 54 -10.36 4.69 -9.74
C LEU A 54 -9.26 4.55 -10.81
N MET A 55 -9.46 5.12 -11.99
CA MET A 55 -8.39 5.20 -12.99
C MET A 55 -7.26 6.14 -12.56
N ARG A 56 -7.56 7.14 -11.73
CA ARG A 56 -6.59 8.11 -11.26
C ARG A 56 -5.55 7.49 -10.31
N PRO A 57 -5.92 6.70 -9.28
CA PRO A 57 -4.90 6.03 -8.48
C PRO A 57 -4.04 5.07 -9.31
N ARG A 58 -4.62 4.37 -10.28
CA ARG A 58 -3.85 3.53 -11.19
C ARG A 58 -2.78 4.33 -11.92
N ASP A 59 -3.17 5.44 -12.53
CA ASP A 59 -2.25 6.28 -13.29
C ASP A 59 -1.19 6.91 -12.38
N TRP A 60 -1.56 7.28 -11.18
CA TRP A 60 -0.66 7.83 -10.18
C TRP A 60 0.39 6.80 -9.74
N LEU A 61 -0.02 5.54 -9.52
CA LEU A 61 0.90 4.47 -9.18
C LEU A 61 1.87 4.17 -10.33
N VAL A 62 1.36 4.14 -11.55
CA VAL A 62 2.21 3.95 -12.73
C VAL A 62 3.23 5.08 -12.86
N ALA A 63 2.82 6.33 -12.61
CA ALA A 63 3.71 7.48 -12.65
C ALA A 63 4.81 7.41 -11.58
N HIS A 64 4.54 6.77 -10.43
CA HIS A 64 5.53 6.54 -9.40
C HIS A 64 6.42 5.31 -9.65
N ASN A 65 6.22 4.60 -10.75
CA ASN A 65 6.89 3.33 -11.04
C ASN A 65 6.65 2.31 -9.91
N CYS A 66 5.44 2.32 -9.34
CA CYS A 66 5.09 1.46 -8.21
C CYS A 66 4.57 0.11 -8.72
N PRO A 67 5.31 -0.99 -8.50
CA PRO A 67 4.93 -2.28 -9.06
C PRO A 67 3.94 -3.06 -8.23
N VAL A 68 3.73 -2.69 -6.97
CA VAL A 68 2.93 -3.49 -6.04
C VAL A 68 2.16 -2.59 -5.08
N ALA A 69 0.91 -2.95 -4.83
CA ALA A 69 0.04 -2.25 -3.89
C ALA A 69 -0.68 -3.26 -3.00
N ALA A 70 -0.79 -2.94 -1.72
CA ALA A 70 -1.53 -3.75 -0.77
C ALA A 70 -2.78 -3.02 -0.32
N MET A 71 -3.86 -3.77 -0.12
CA MET A 71 -5.10 -3.26 0.42
C MET A 71 -5.72 -4.27 1.37
N GLU A 72 -6.49 -3.77 2.32
CA GLU A 72 -7.21 -4.62 3.25
C GLU A 72 -8.46 -5.18 2.59
N SER A 73 -8.70 -6.49 2.74
CA SER A 73 -9.80 -7.19 2.08
C SER A 73 -11.08 -7.24 2.91
N THR A 74 -11.17 -6.48 3.99
CA THR A 74 -12.37 -6.45 4.83
C THR A 74 -13.52 -5.73 4.11
N GLY A 75 -14.72 -6.29 4.20
CA GLY A 75 -15.89 -5.72 3.54
C GLY A 75 -15.89 -5.93 2.03
N VAL A 76 -16.54 -5.03 1.31
CA VAL A 76 -16.74 -5.16 -0.15
C VAL A 76 -16.15 -4.02 -0.96
N TYR A 77 -15.72 -2.94 -0.33
CA TYR A 77 -15.28 -1.74 -1.04
C TYR A 77 -13.94 -1.88 -1.75
N TRP A 78 -13.14 -2.89 -1.40
CA TRP A 78 -11.85 -3.16 -2.03
C TRP A 78 -11.97 -3.71 -3.46
N ARG A 79 -13.09 -4.36 -3.79
CA ARG A 79 -13.25 -5.09 -5.06
C ARG A 79 -13.14 -4.21 -6.31
N PRO A 80 -13.82 -3.05 -6.39
CA PRO A 80 -13.67 -2.18 -7.57
C PRO A 80 -12.23 -1.69 -7.76
N ALA A 81 -11.56 -1.32 -6.68
CA ALA A 81 -10.16 -0.87 -6.75
C ALA A 81 -9.25 -2.00 -7.23
N HIS A 82 -9.43 -3.21 -6.70
CA HIS A 82 -8.68 -4.38 -7.13
C HIS A 82 -8.84 -4.61 -8.63
N ASN A 83 -10.08 -4.58 -9.12
CA ASN A 83 -10.37 -4.85 -10.53
C ASN A 83 -9.73 -3.83 -11.47
N VAL A 84 -9.64 -2.58 -11.07
CA VAL A 84 -9.01 -1.53 -11.88
C VAL A 84 -7.50 -1.63 -11.84
N LEU A 85 -6.92 -1.97 -10.68
CA LEU A 85 -5.47 -1.92 -10.48
C LEU A 85 -4.75 -3.18 -10.94
N GLU A 86 -5.41 -4.33 -10.93
CA GLU A 86 -4.74 -5.62 -11.13
C GLU A 86 -4.02 -5.76 -12.49
N ASP A 87 -4.46 -5.03 -13.50
CA ASP A 87 -3.83 -5.08 -14.82
C ASP A 87 -2.53 -4.26 -14.89
N SER A 88 -2.33 -3.33 -13.97
CA SER A 88 -1.21 -2.39 -14.01
C SER A 88 -0.21 -2.60 -12.90
N VAL A 89 -0.66 -3.09 -11.74
CA VAL A 89 0.21 -3.34 -10.58
C VAL A 89 -0.17 -4.68 -9.95
N GLN A 90 0.79 -5.30 -9.28
CA GLN A 90 0.51 -6.47 -8.47
C GLN A 90 -0.28 -6.04 -7.24
N VAL A 91 -1.46 -6.61 -7.03
CA VAL A 91 -2.30 -6.28 -5.89
C VAL A 91 -2.17 -7.38 -4.84
N VAL A 92 -1.83 -6.97 -3.62
CA VAL A 92 -1.76 -7.88 -2.47
C VAL A 92 -2.96 -7.59 -1.57
N LEU A 93 -3.79 -8.59 -1.35
CA LEU A 93 -4.91 -8.48 -0.42
C LEU A 93 -4.44 -8.95 0.95
N ALA A 94 -4.65 -8.12 1.95
CA ALA A 94 -4.25 -8.41 3.32
C ALA A 94 -5.48 -8.55 4.21
N ASN A 95 -5.43 -9.53 5.10
CA ASN A 95 -6.48 -9.71 6.10
C ASN A 95 -6.25 -8.71 7.25
N ALA A 96 -7.30 -8.00 7.63
CA ALA A 96 -7.23 -7.02 8.71
C ALA A 96 -6.70 -7.63 10.01
N ARG A 97 -7.12 -8.85 10.33
CA ARG A 97 -6.66 -9.54 11.53
C ARG A 97 -5.15 -9.72 11.52
N ASP A 98 -4.61 -10.20 10.42
CA ASP A 98 -3.18 -10.45 10.30
C ASP A 98 -2.38 -9.14 10.38
N MET A 99 -2.90 -8.08 9.79
CA MET A 99 -2.28 -6.76 9.85
C MET A 99 -2.25 -6.21 11.26
N HIS A 100 -3.34 -6.36 12.02
CA HIS A 100 -3.44 -5.82 13.38
C HIS A 100 -2.65 -6.64 14.40
N ASN A 101 -2.26 -7.85 14.07
CA ASN A 101 -1.42 -8.68 14.93
C ASN A 101 0.07 -8.38 14.80
N VAL A 102 0.45 -7.55 13.85
CA VAL A 102 1.84 -7.15 13.66
C VAL A 102 2.20 -6.07 14.66
N SER A 103 3.41 -6.16 15.22
CA SER A 103 3.95 -5.10 16.08
C SER A 103 4.05 -3.79 15.33
N GLY A 104 3.68 -2.73 15.99
CA GLY A 104 3.67 -1.41 15.39
C GLY A 104 2.27 -0.85 15.39
N ARG A 105 2.17 0.43 15.20
CA ARG A 105 0.91 1.15 15.29
C ARG A 105 0.65 1.95 14.04
N LYS A 106 -0.63 2.17 13.76
CA LYS A 106 -1.03 3.19 12.82
C LYS A 106 -0.51 4.54 13.30
N THR A 107 0.03 5.31 12.40
CA THR A 107 0.46 6.67 12.68
C THR A 107 -0.66 7.64 12.37
N ASP A 108 -0.47 8.92 12.74
CA ASP A 108 -1.42 9.98 12.40
C ASP A 108 -1.52 10.23 10.89
N ILE A 109 -0.62 9.63 10.11
CA ILE A 109 -0.59 9.76 8.66
C ILE A 109 -1.63 8.85 8.00
N GLY A 110 -2.18 7.88 8.75
CA GLY A 110 -3.28 7.05 8.29
C GLY A 110 -2.88 5.63 7.91
N ASP A 111 -3.90 4.87 7.57
CA ASP A 111 -3.78 3.43 7.34
C ASP A 111 -2.99 3.10 6.08
N GLY A 112 -3.04 3.94 5.05
CA GLY A 112 -2.31 3.70 3.81
C GLY A 112 -0.82 3.60 4.03
N LYS A 113 -0.24 4.52 4.82
CA LYS A 113 1.18 4.49 5.12
C LYS A 113 1.55 3.25 5.94
N TRP A 114 0.71 2.89 6.91
CA TRP A 114 0.95 1.70 7.72
C TRP A 114 0.92 0.42 6.87
N ILE A 115 -0.08 0.31 5.99
CA ILE A 115 -0.20 -0.82 5.06
C ILE A 115 1.02 -0.88 4.13
N ALA A 116 1.44 0.25 3.58
CA ALA A 116 2.61 0.31 2.72
C ALA A 116 3.88 -0.12 3.46
N GLY A 117 4.02 0.31 4.72
CA GLY A 117 5.16 -0.07 5.56
C GLY A 117 5.22 -1.57 5.80
N LEU A 118 4.08 -2.20 6.06
CA LEU A 118 4.02 -3.66 6.21
C LEU A 118 4.43 -4.36 4.92
N LEU A 119 3.89 -3.92 3.80
CA LEU A 119 4.20 -4.49 2.50
C LEU A 119 5.68 -4.33 2.16
N ARG A 120 6.26 -3.17 2.43
CA ARG A 120 7.67 -2.88 2.18
C ARG A 120 8.59 -3.93 2.81
N HIS A 121 8.23 -4.43 3.98
CA HIS A 121 9.00 -5.44 4.72
C HIS A 121 8.49 -6.86 4.50
N GLY A 122 7.60 -7.09 3.55
CA GLY A 122 7.14 -8.41 3.16
C GLY A 122 6.03 -8.99 4.03
N LEU A 123 5.33 -8.14 4.74
CA LEU A 123 4.21 -8.58 5.59
C LEU A 123 2.90 -8.65 4.83
#